data_e1c5f3240dcfb80698deedbf55f6c0f4
#
_entry.id   e1c5f3240dcfb80698deedbf55f6c0f4
#
_cell.length_a   1.000
_cell.length_b   1.000
_cell.length_c   1.000
_cell.angle_alpha   90.00
_cell.angle_beta   90.00
_cell.angle_gamma   90.00
#
_symmetry.space_group_name_H-M   'P 1'
#
loop_
_entity.id
_entity.type
_entity.pdbx_description
1 polymer ?
#
loop_
_entity_poly.entity_id
_entity_poly.type
_entity_poly.pdbx_seq_one_letter_code
_entity_poly.pdbx_strand_id
1 'polypeptide(L)'
;MRKFFCFLSVLLLLLYGVFSYSTTTWAGEHPGSKKITRVGVIALNDYAEKDMDGDYSGINVEYAYKIAQYANLNIEIVLYQSGKTALDDLDNGRIDLMCNVVKTPAREEKYLFTEQPVGRLAMCAFVRKDDNRFSFGNNKQLANMTFGTEQASTVGNLFTKYCGVYGITPKLKAFASLAQIKTALDTGEIEAGLYGAPEVEGYRTIQNFAPIPYYFICRNSDSNLKNQVDEAMATILAEDSIYFDRLVQKYTTADFTMAMLTNEEKAYIAAHPKLVVAVLNDDAPYHSEGSNNVHKGIIPSFYAKLAKLTGFTIAYKHCQTNAQAMQAVLNGEADVVGLYANGQIAATTSGLRLTRPYDNVDAVLLTKANTAMSEIHRLAIKERSR
;
A
#
# COMPACT_ATOMS: atom_id res chain seq x y z
N MET A 1 -50.68 20.88 68.31
CA MET A 1 -49.45 21.36 67.69
C MET A 1 -48.19 20.54 68.05
N ARG A 2 -48.05 20.01 69.26
CA ARG A 2 -46.87 19.22 69.70
C ARG A 2 -46.66 17.84 68.96
N LYS A 3 -47.77 17.22 68.54
CA LYS A 3 -47.67 15.92 67.82
C LYS A 3 -47.33 16.05 66.33
N PHE A 4 -47.55 17.22 65.76
CA PHE A 4 -47.25 17.47 64.37
C PHE A 4 -45.75 17.77 64.15
N PHE A 5 -45.08 18.38 65.16
CA PHE A 5 -43.62 18.67 65.08
C PHE A 5 -42.77 17.40 65.27
N CYS A 6 -43.22 16.40 66.05
CA CYS A 6 -42.50 15.14 66.15
C CYS A 6 -42.55 14.29 64.89
N PHE A 7 -43.65 14.37 64.14
CA PHE A 7 -43.76 13.62 62.85
C PHE A 7 -42.92 14.23 61.77
N LEU A 8 -42.76 15.55 61.75
CA LEU A 8 -41.92 16.25 60.73
C LEU A 8 -40.42 16.03 60.99
N SER A 9 -40.02 15.96 62.29
CA SER A 9 -38.58 15.69 62.60
C SER A 9 -38.18 14.23 62.34
N VAL A 10 -39.09 13.24 62.51
CA VAL A 10 -38.83 11.85 62.17
C VAL A 10 -38.82 11.65 60.65
N LEU A 11 -39.67 12.38 59.92
CA LEU A 11 -39.62 12.34 58.41
C LEU A 11 -38.36 12.99 57.84
N LEU A 12 -37.86 14.08 58.47
CA LEU A 12 -36.57 14.70 58.06
C LEU A 12 -35.36 13.82 58.38
N LEU A 13 -35.36 13.08 59.49
CA LEU A 13 -34.32 12.12 59.85
C LEU A 13 -34.33 10.89 58.91
N LEU A 14 -35.52 10.43 58.46
CA LEU A 14 -35.64 9.35 57.48
C LEU A 14 -35.18 9.80 56.08
N LEU A 15 -35.41 11.05 55.68
CA LEU A 15 -34.88 11.62 54.44
C LEU A 15 -33.36 11.84 54.48
N TYR A 16 -32.80 12.17 55.66
CA TYR A 16 -31.33 12.26 55.83
C TYR A 16 -30.64 10.88 55.86
N GLY A 17 -31.33 9.84 56.37
CA GLY A 17 -30.83 8.46 56.42
C GLY A 17 -30.80 7.78 55.06
N VAL A 18 -31.61 8.20 54.08
CA VAL A 18 -31.63 7.65 52.72
C VAL A 18 -30.58 8.32 51.83
N PHE A 19 -30.08 9.52 52.20
CA PHE A 19 -28.99 10.19 51.45
C PHE A 19 -27.59 9.84 51.96
N SER A 20 -27.47 9.02 53.02
CA SER A 20 -26.19 8.50 53.52
C SER A 20 -25.89 7.09 53.00
N TYR A 21 -26.59 6.63 51.95
CA TYR A 21 -26.13 5.50 51.20
C TYR A 21 -24.86 5.94 50.46
N SER A 22 -23.78 5.47 50.99
CA SER A 22 -22.47 5.31 50.35
C SER A 22 -22.54 5.62 48.87
N THR A 23 -22.01 6.74 48.48
CA THR A 23 -21.25 6.78 47.24
C THR A 23 -20.10 5.83 47.40
N THR A 24 -20.33 4.51 47.37
CA THR A 24 -19.36 3.64 46.71
C THR A 24 -19.26 4.26 45.33
N THR A 25 -18.31 5.14 45.17
CA THR A 25 -17.70 5.37 43.89
C THR A 25 -17.36 3.97 43.38
N TRP A 26 -18.25 3.43 42.58
CA TRP A 26 -17.83 2.59 41.52
C TRP A 26 -16.86 3.51 40.75
N ALA A 27 -15.59 3.47 41.13
CA ALA A 27 -14.52 3.62 40.21
C ALA A 27 -14.65 2.39 39.29
N GLY A 28 -15.71 2.40 38.46
CA GLY A 28 -15.66 1.71 37.20
C GLY A 28 -14.43 2.32 36.58
N GLU A 29 -13.39 1.53 36.47
CA GLU A 29 -12.33 1.77 35.52
C GLU A 29 -13.06 2.21 34.27
N HIS A 30 -13.00 3.50 33.96
CA HIS A 30 -13.27 3.94 32.60
C HIS A 30 -12.42 2.99 31.76
N PRO A 31 -12.99 2.21 30.84
CA PRO A 31 -12.19 1.36 29.98
C PRO A 31 -11.13 2.29 29.45
N GLY A 32 -9.88 2.07 29.88
CA GLY A 32 -8.79 3.03 29.84
C GLY A 32 -8.77 3.65 28.46
N SER A 33 -8.80 4.98 28.37
CA SER A 33 -8.74 5.65 27.08
C SER A 33 -7.59 5.03 26.33
N LYS A 34 -7.88 4.32 25.23
CA LYS A 34 -6.83 3.63 24.46
C LYS A 34 -5.76 4.67 24.18
N LYS A 35 -4.51 4.31 24.48
CA LYS A 35 -3.37 5.18 24.20
C LYS A 35 -3.47 5.67 22.77
N ILE A 36 -3.36 6.97 22.55
CA ILE A 36 -3.33 7.54 21.21
C ILE A 36 -1.99 7.16 20.59
N THR A 37 -2.03 6.54 19.43
CA THR A 37 -0.87 6.27 18.58
C THR A 37 -0.74 7.39 17.55
N ARG A 38 0.30 8.19 17.63
CA ARG A 38 0.53 9.30 16.69
C ARG A 38 1.25 8.78 15.47
N VAL A 39 0.64 9.01 14.30
CA VAL A 39 1.15 8.55 13.00
C VAL A 39 1.63 9.75 12.20
N GLY A 40 2.95 9.85 12.03
CA GLY A 40 3.58 10.85 11.18
C GLY A 40 3.43 10.48 9.69
N VAL A 41 2.92 11.41 8.90
CA VAL A 41 2.83 11.29 7.44
C VAL A 41 3.47 12.50 6.78
N ILE A 42 4.11 12.30 5.63
CA ILE A 42 4.72 13.40 4.88
C ILE A 42 3.68 14.03 3.97
N ALA A 43 3.56 15.35 4.03
CA ALA A 43 2.69 16.12 3.14
C ALA A 43 3.14 15.94 1.70
N LEU A 44 2.27 15.34 0.92
CA LEU A 44 2.49 15.01 -0.47
C LEU A 44 1.12 14.91 -1.15
N ASN A 45 0.95 15.63 -2.26
CA ASN A 45 -0.30 15.62 -3.02
C ASN A 45 -0.79 14.21 -3.27
N ASP A 46 -2.09 13.98 -3.18
CA ASP A 46 -2.76 12.69 -3.31
C ASP A 46 -2.45 11.67 -2.19
N TYR A 47 -1.31 11.81 -1.50
CA TYR A 47 -0.87 10.85 -0.48
C TYR A 47 -1.20 11.26 0.95
N ALA A 48 -0.99 12.53 1.30
CA ALA A 48 -1.34 13.07 2.61
C ALA A 48 -1.49 14.59 2.54
N GLU A 49 -2.70 15.06 2.74
CA GLU A 49 -3.08 16.46 2.70
C GLU A 49 -3.97 16.81 3.88
N LYS A 50 -4.04 18.09 4.20
CA LYS A 50 -4.99 18.64 5.16
C LYS A 50 -5.84 19.67 4.44
N ASP A 51 -7.15 19.51 4.48
CA ASP A 51 -8.09 20.43 3.88
C ASP A 51 -8.29 21.72 4.70
N MET A 52 -9.12 22.63 4.20
CA MET A 52 -9.40 23.92 4.86
C MET A 52 -10.22 23.76 6.15
N ASP A 53 -10.97 22.66 6.29
CA ASP A 53 -11.76 22.34 7.49
C ASP A 53 -10.90 21.67 8.57
N GLY A 54 -9.69 21.29 8.22
CA GLY A 54 -8.71 20.68 9.11
C GLY A 54 -8.70 19.16 9.08
N ASP A 55 -9.44 18.54 8.18
CA ASP A 55 -9.49 17.10 8.01
C ASP A 55 -8.31 16.60 7.18
N TYR A 56 -7.84 15.41 7.48
CA TYR A 56 -6.76 14.76 6.77
C TYR A 56 -7.30 13.78 5.73
N SER A 57 -6.73 13.83 4.53
CA SER A 57 -7.09 12.97 3.41
C SER A 57 -5.85 12.49 2.63
N GLY A 58 -6.03 11.54 1.73
CA GLY A 58 -5.00 11.00 0.87
C GLY A 58 -4.72 9.52 1.10
N ILE A 59 -3.98 8.92 0.16
CA ILE A 59 -3.70 7.48 0.10
C ILE A 59 -3.13 6.96 1.43
N ASN A 60 -2.09 7.61 1.96
CA ASN A 60 -1.42 7.16 3.18
C ASN A 60 -2.24 7.39 4.44
N VAL A 61 -3.04 8.45 4.44
CA VAL A 61 -3.95 8.78 5.54
C VAL A 61 -5.06 7.73 5.63
N GLU A 62 -5.77 7.44 4.53
CA GLU A 62 -6.83 6.43 4.53
C GLU A 62 -6.27 5.03 4.82
N TYR A 63 -5.08 4.71 4.30
CA TYR A 63 -4.46 3.43 4.59
C TYR A 63 -4.08 3.31 6.07
N ALA A 64 -3.57 4.38 6.70
CA ALA A 64 -3.30 4.43 8.13
C ALA A 64 -4.56 4.24 8.97
N TYR A 65 -5.68 4.89 8.62
CA TYR A 65 -6.98 4.66 9.28
C TYR A 65 -7.47 3.23 9.10
N LYS A 66 -7.31 2.64 7.92
CA LYS A 66 -7.68 1.24 7.67
C LYS A 66 -6.86 0.29 8.53
N ILE A 67 -5.54 0.48 8.60
CA ILE A 67 -4.66 -0.29 9.50
C ILE A 67 -5.09 -0.12 10.95
N ALA A 68 -5.37 1.10 11.40
CA ALA A 68 -5.79 1.38 12.77
C ALA A 68 -7.09 0.64 13.13
N GLN A 69 -8.04 0.55 12.20
CA GLN A 69 -9.28 -0.20 12.37
C GLN A 69 -8.99 -1.69 12.65
N TYR A 70 -8.12 -2.32 11.85
CA TYR A 70 -7.80 -3.75 11.99
C TYR A 70 -6.87 -4.03 13.17
N ALA A 71 -5.94 -3.14 13.47
CA ALA A 71 -5.05 -3.22 14.63
C ALA A 71 -5.72 -2.79 15.94
N ASN A 72 -6.99 -2.33 15.90
CA ASN A 72 -7.70 -1.80 17.07
C ASN A 72 -6.94 -0.66 17.78
N LEU A 73 -6.26 0.21 17.01
CA LEU A 73 -5.52 1.37 17.47
C LEU A 73 -6.41 2.63 17.44
N ASN A 74 -6.19 3.53 18.40
CA ASN A 74 -6.70 4.90 18.35
C ASN A 74 -5.58 5.78 17.79
N ILE A 75 -5.70 6.29 16.57
CA ILE A 75 -4.64 7.05 15.92
C ILE A 75 -4.94 8.54 15.80
N GLU A 76 -3.88 9.32 15.80
CA GLU A 76 -3.86 10.74 15.47
C GLU A 76 -2.86 10.95 14.33
N ILE A 77 -3.29 11.58 13.23
CA ILE A 77 -2.41 11.90 12.11
C ILE A 77 -1.64 13.19 12.40
N VAL A 78 -0.32 13.16 12.20
CA VAL A 78 0.56 14.32 12.29
C VAL A 78 1.22 14.53 10.94
N LEU A 79 0.90 15.64 10.29
CA LEU A 79 1.39 15.98 8.94
C LEU A 79 2.72 16.74 9.02
N TYR A 80 3.73 16.26 8.29
CA TYR A 80 5.06 16.86 8.22
C TYR A 80 5.41 17.34 6.83
N GLN A 81 6.04 18.50 6.74
CA GLN A 81 6.61 19.04 5.49
C GLN A 81 8.02 18.49 5.18
N SER A 82 8.65 17.83 6.14
CA SER A 82 10.00 17.29 6.01
C SER A 82 10.14 15.93 6.68
N GLY A 83 10.70 14.98 5.93
CA GLY A 83 11.02 13.65 6.46
C GLY A 83 12.03 13.69 7.61
N LYS A 84 12.96 14.67 7.60
CA LYS A 84 13.92 14.82 8.69
C LYS A 84 13.21 15.18 10.00
N THR A 85 12.31 16.18 9.98
CA THR A 85 11.56 16.57 11.18
C THR A 85 10.69 15.42 11.70
N ALA A 86 10.06 14.66 10.82
CA ALA A 86 9.27 13.50 11.20
C ALA A 86 10.13 12.40 11.86
N LEU A 87 11.34 12.14 11.33
CA LEU A 87 12.28 11.19 11.95
C LEU A 87 12.78 11.69 13.32
N ASP A 88 13.11 12.97 13.43
CA ASP A 88 13.51 13.59 14.71
C ASP A 88 12.37 13.47 15.75
N ASP A 89 11.12 13.59 15.34
CA ASP A 89 9.94 13.45 16.20
C ASP A 89 9.66 11.98 16.58
N LEU A 90 9.91 11.05 15.67
CA LEU A 90 9.86 9.62 15.96
C LEU A 90 10.92 9.22 16.99
N ASP A 91 12.16 9.70 16.84
CA ASP A 91 13.26 9.47 17.76
C ASP A 91 12.96 10.00 19.18
N ASN A 92 12.33 11.17 19.24
CA ASN A 92 11.99 11.83 20.50
C ASN A 92 10.63 11.36 21.10
N GLY A 93 9.95 10.40 20.49
CA GLY A 93 8.68 9.86 20.98
C GLY A 93 7.51 10.82 20.85
N ARG A 94 7.60 11.86 20.02
CA ARG A 94 6.49 12.76 19.71
C ARG A 94 5.49 12.14 18.72
N ILE A 95 5.94 11.22 17.89
CA ILE A 95 5.11 10.28 17.13
C ILE A 95 5.54 8.85 17.43
N ASP A 96 4.67 7.89 17.19
CA ASP A 96 4.88 6.47 17.48
C ASP A 96 5.13 5.65 16.22
N LEU A 97 4.54 6.05 15.11
CA LEU A 97 4.64 5.40 13.81
C LEU A 97 4.89 6.47 12.75
N MET A 98 5.66 6.17 11.71
CA MET A 98 5.89 7.08 10.59
C MET A 98 5.72 6.33 9.26
N CYS A 99 4.99 6.91 8.32
CA CYS A 99 4.84 6.44 6.95
C CYS A 99 5.83 7.12 5.99
N ASN A 100 5.85 6.69 4.73
CA ASN A 100 6.68 7.24 3.63
C ASN A 100 8.19 6.99 3.79
N VAL A 101 8.59 5.93 4.45
CA VAL A 101 10.01 5.65 4.69
C VAL A 101 10.54 4.56 3.77
N VAL A 102 11.56 4.91 3.00
CA VAL A 102 12.32 3.96 2.17
C VAL A 102 13.36 3.26 3.04
N LYS A 103 13.53 1.94 2.86
CA LYS A 103 14.56 1.16 3.54
C LYS A 103 15.96 1.58 3.06
N THR A 104 16.86 1.77 4.03
CA THR A 104 18.29 1.89 3.81
C THR A 104 19.01 1.17 4.95
N PRO A 105 20.24 0.65 4.76
CA PRO A 105 20.96 -0.04 5.83
C PRO A 105 21.01 0.76 7.14
N ALA A 106 21.34 2.04 7.07
CA ALA A 106 21.41 2.92 8.25
C ALA A 106 20.05 3.09 8.95
N ARG A 107 18.93 3.05 8.22
CA ARG A 107 17.60 3.13 8.81
C ARG A 107 17.15 1.79 9.40
N GLU A 108 17.52 0.66 8.77
CA GLU A 108 17.19 -0.68 9.28
C GLU A 108 17.94 -1.01 10.57
N GLU A 109 19.12 -0.42 10.80
CA GLU A 109 19.82 -0.49 12.10
C GLU A 109 19.09 0.28 13.22
N LYS A 110 18.35 1.31 12.87
CA LYS A 110 17.77 2.26 13.83
C LYS A 110 16.28 2.07 14.09
N TYR A 111 15.52 1.57 13.11
CA TYR A 111 14.07 1.48 13.16
C TYR A 111 13.57 0.10 12.76
N LEU A 112 12.42 -0.27 13.31
CA LEU A 112 11.65 -1.41 12.85
C LEU A 112 10.79 -1.00 11.65
N PHE A 113 10.90 -1.75 10.58
CA PHE A 113 10.10 -1.60 9.36
C PHE A 113 8.98 -2.63 9.33
N THR A 114 7.80 -2.26 8.81
CA THR A 114 6.77 -3.25 8.49
C THR A 114 7.29 -4.30 7.50
N GLU A 115 6.76 -5.50 7.56
CA GLU A 115 7.16 -6.60 6.66
C GLU A 115 6.73 -6.31 5.24
N GLN A 116 5.48 -5.85 5.08
CA GLN A 116 4.94 -5.45 3.80
C GLN A 116 5.18 -3.96 3.54
N PRO A 117 5.53 -3.58 2.31
CA PRO A 117 5.52 -2.16 1.93
C PRO A 117 4.08 -1.63 1.93
N VAL A 118 3.93 -0.35 2.24
CA VAL A 118 2.66 0.38 2.04
C VAL A 118 2.33 0.45 0.56
N GLY A 119 3.33 0.78 -0.25
CA GLY A 119 3.21 0.90 -1.69
C GLY A 119 4.58 1.15 -2.31
N ARG A 120 4.58 1.54 -3.59
CA ARG A 120 5.78 2.01 -4.29
C ARG A 120 5.59 3.45 -4.69
N LEU A 121 6.59 4.27 -4.43
CA LEU A 121 6.62 5.66 -4.84
C LEU A 121 7.63 5.84 -5.96
N ALA A 122 7.16 6.28 -7.12
CA ALA A 122 8.07 6.71 -8.18
C ALA A 122 8.66 8.07 -7.80
N MET A 123 9.91 8.28 -8.20
CA MET A 123 10.55 9.58 -8.12
C MET A 123 10.48 10.25 -9.47
N CYS A 124 10.44 11.57 -9.50
CA CYS A 124 10.38 12.29 -10.77
C CYS A 124 11.58 13.22 -10.97
N ALA A 125 11.93 13.39 -12.24
CA ALA A 125 12.65 14.56 -12.75
C ALA A 125 11.62 15.50 -13.37
N PHE A 126 11.61 16.76 -12.95
CA PHE A 126 10.63 17.75 -13.34
C PHE A 126 11.26 19.05 -13.84
N VAL A 127 10.55 19.75 -14.71
CA VAL A 127 10.94 21.03 -15.32
C VAL A 127 9.81 22.04 -15.14
N ARG A 128 10.03 23.32 -15.45
CA ARG A 128 8.96 24.31 -15.51
C ARG A 128 7.86 23.86 -16.45
N LYS A 129 6.63 24.20 -16.15
CA LYS A 129 5.45 23.77 -16.90
C LYS A 129 5.47 24.21 -18.37
N ASP A 130 6.04 25.39 -18.64
CA ASP A 130 6.17 26.01 -19.95
C ASP A 130 7.45 25.61 -20.72
N ASP A 131 8.36 24.83 -20.09
CA ASP A 131 9.61 24.42 -20.72
C ASP A 131 9.39 23.21 -21.65
N ASN A 132 9.18 23.49 -22.93
CA ASN A 132 8.91 22.50 -23.96
C ASN A 132 10.19 21.91 -24.61
N ARG A 133 11.39 22.27 -24.11
CA ARG A 133 12.65 21.72 -24.63
C ARG A 133 12.84 20.23 -24.34
N PHE A 134 12.17 19.73 -23.31
CA PHE A 134 12.34 18.35 -22.82
C PHE A 134 11.05 17.55 -23.01
N SER A 135 11.20 16.30 -23.44
CA SER A 135 10.09 15.37 -23.66
C SER A 135 10.07 14.30 -22.57
N PHE A 136 8.90 13.85 -22.18
CA PHE A 136 8.75 12.73 -21.22
C PHE A 136 9.36 11.44 -21.81
N GLY A 137 10.13 10.72 -21.00
CA GLY A 137 10.72 9.42 -21.35
C GLY A 137 11.92 9.49 -22.29
N ASN A 138 12.37 10.65 -22.72
CA ASN A 138 13.56 10.80 -23.56
C ASN A 138 14.84 10.82 -22.71
N ASN A 139 15.41 9.64 -22.45
CA ASN A 139 16.60 9.54 -21.60
C ASN A 139 17.84 10.25 -22.17
N LYS A 140 17.97 10.39 -23.50
CA LYS A 140 19.15 11.02 -24.11
C LYS A 140 19.32 12.48 -23.70
N GLN A 141 18.23 13.21 -23.43
CA GLN A 141 18.27 14.60 -23.02
C GLN A 141 18.91 14.79 -21.64
N LEU A 142 18.84 13.76 -20.76
CA LEU A 142 19.33 13.84 -19.38
C LEU A 142 20.86 14.05 -19.29
N ALA A 143 21.61 13.68 -20.31
CA ALA A 143 23.08 13.79 -20.32
C ALA A 143 23.60 15.23 -20.22
N ASN A 144 22.83 16.21 -20.69
CA ASN A 144 23.26 17.60 -20.79
C ASN A 144 22.59 18.52 -19.77
N MET A 145 21.82 17.96 -18.84
CA MET A 145 21.04 18.71 -17.87
C MET A 145 21.72 18.74 -16.50
N THR A 146 21.56 19.86 -15.80
CA THR A 146 21.90 20.00 -14.38
C THR A 146 20.63 19.81 -13.55
N PHE A 147 20.66 18.90 -12.59
CA PHE A 147 19.52 18.53 -11.76
C PHE A 147 19.72 19.02 -10.34
N GLY A 148 18.69 19.69 -9.77
CA GLY A 148 18.61 19.98 -8.36
C GLY A 148 18.10 18.78 -7.55
N THR A 149 18.74 18.48 -6.42
CA THR A 149 18.29 17.44 -5.47
C THR A 149 18.39 17.95 -4.04
N GLU A 150 17.56 17.45 -3.13
CA GLU A 150 17.69 17.81 -1.71
C GLU A 150 18.92 17.16 -1.07
N GLN A 151 19.57 17.92 -0.18
CA GLN A 151 20.68 17.42 0.63
C GLN A 151 20.22 16.23 1.50
N ALA A 152 21.09 15.24 1.66
CA ALA A 152 20.82 14.01 2.42
C ALA A 152 19.63 13.17 1.92
N SER A 153 19.06 13.51 0.75
CA SER A 153 18.04 12.71 0.08
C SER A 153 18.67 11.54 -0.69
N THR A 154 17.97 10.41 -0.71
CA THR A 154 18.37 9.25 -1.55
C THR A 154 18.07 9.47 -3.03
N VAL A 155 17.26 10.48 -3.37
CA VAL A 155 16.74 10.72 -4.74
C VAL A 155 17.85 10.92 -5.75
N GLY A 156 18.85 11.75 -5.42
CA GLY A 156 19.99 11.99 -6.30
C GLY A 156 20.81 10.73 -6.60
N ASN A 157 21.06 9.89 -5.59
CA ASN A 157 21.78 8.62 -5.75
C ASN A 157 20.99 7.64 -6.63
N LEU A 158 19.68 7.59 -6.46
CA LEU A 158 18.79 6.73 -7.23
C LEU A 158 18.70 7.20 -8.68
N PHE A 159 18.65 8.52 -8.89
CA PHE A 159 18.71 9.09 -10.24
C PHE A 159 20.05 8.79 -10.94
N THR A 160 21.15 8.87 -10.22
CA THR A 160 22.47 8.49 -10.75
C THR A 160 22.50 7.03 -11.18
N LYS A 161 21.95 6.12 -10.36
CA LYS A 161 21.83 4.70 -10.74
C LYS A 161 20.93 4.51 -11.97
N TYR A 162 19.80 5.20 -12.00
CA TYR A 162 18.90 5.18 -13.16
C TYR A 162 19.61 5.64 -14.44
N CYS A 163 20.30 6.78 -14.41
CA CYS A 163 21.05 7.32 -15.54
C CYS A 163 22.18 6.37 -15.98
N GLY A 164 22.83 5.70 -15.03
CA GLY A 164 23.91 4.74 -15.30
C GLY A 164 23.51 3.58 -16.20
N VAL A 165 22.23 3.15 -16.16
CA VAL A 165 21.69 2.12 -17.08
C VAL A 165 21.77 2.57 -18.53
N TYR A 166 21.73 3.87 -18.78
CA TYR A 166 21.81 4.47 -20.13
C TYR A 166 23.20 5.03 -20.45
N GLY A 167 24.20 4.75 -19.60
CA GLY A 167 25.57 5.26 -19.78
C GLY A 167 25.70 6.77 -19.53
N ILE A 168 24.76 7.36 -18.77
CA ILE A 168 24.71 8.80 -18.49
C ILE A 168 25.19 9.08 -17.07
N THR A 169 26.10 10.04 -16.92
CA THR A 169 26.49 10.60 -15.62
C THR A 169 25.80 11.96 -15.43
N PRO A 170 24.76 12.05 -14.57
CA PRO A 170 24.00 13.27 -14.38
C PRO A 170 24.81 14.32 -13.61
N LYS A 171 24.61 15.61 -13.91
CA LYS A 171 25.15 16.73 -13.13
C LYS A 171 24.15 17.04 -12.01
N LEU A 172 24.55 16.83 -10.75
CA LEU A 172 23.70 17.08 -9.58
C LEU A 172 24.17 18.31 -8.81
N LYS A 173 23.21 19.14 -8.38
CA LYS A 173 23.39 20.26 -7.47
C LYS A 173 22.49 20.09 -6.25
N ALA A 174 23.09 20.17 -5.05
CA ALA A 174 22.38 19.93 -3.80
C ALA A 174 21.77 21.23 -3.24
N PHE A 175 20.54 21.17 -2.76
CA PHE A 175 19.77 22.25 -2.15
C PHE A 175 19.21 21.80 -0.80
N ALA A 176 18.91 22.77 0.08
CA ALA A 176 18.39 22.44 1.41
C ALA A 176 16.90 22.01 1.41
N SER A 177 16.13 22.35 0.37
CA SER A 177 14.70 22.04 0.30
C SER A 177 14.19 22.03 -1.14
N LEU A 178 13.01 21.41 -1.35
CA LEU A 178 12.27 21.48 -2.61
C LEU A 178 11.97 22.93 -3.04
N ALA A 179 11.67 23.82 -2.08
CA ALA A 179 11.42 25.22 -2.39
C ALA A 179 12.63 25.91 -3.04
N GLN A 180 13.85 25.62 -2.57
CA GLN A 180 15.07 26.13 -3.19
C GLN A 180 15.33 25.51 -4.56
N ILE A 181 15.01 24.22 -4.76
CA ILE A 181 15.08 23.56 -6.08
C ILE A 181 14.13 24.25 -7.05
N LYS A 182 12.88 24.53 -6.65
CA LYS A 182 11.90 25.26 -7.45
C LYS A 182 12.43 26.64 -7.84
N THR A 183 12.94 27.40 -6.89
CA THR A 183 13.54 28.74 -7.15
C THR A 183 14.71 28.65 -8.13
N ALA A 184 15.63 27.71 -7.95
CA ALA A 184 16.77 27.52 -8.85
C ALA A 184 16.33 27.12 -10.26
N LEU A 185 15.26 26.35 -10.39
CA LEU A 185 14.66 25.99 -11.67
C LEU A 185 13.99 27.18 -12.35
N ASP A 186 13.24 27.99 -11.60
CA ASP A 186 12.53 29.15 -12.11
C ASP A 186 13.50 30.26 -12.56
N THR A 187 14.65 30.44 -11.87
CA THR A 187 15.72 31.36 -12.23
C THR A 187 16.66 30.85 -13.34
N GLY A 188 16.54 29.59 -13.74
CA GLY A 188 17.37 28.95 -14.75
C GLY A 188 18.77 28.55 -14.26
N GLU A 189 19.00 28.47 -12.97
CA GLU A 189 20.25 28.01 -12.34
C GLU A 189 20.45 26.49 -12.56
N ILE A 190 19.37 25.75 -12.71
CA ILE A 190 19.31 24.34 -13.07
C ILE A 190 18.27 24.11 -14.16
N GLU A 191 18.40 23.03 -14.93
CA GLU A 191 17.45 22.67 -15.99
C GLU A 191 16.30 21.81 -15.49
N ALA A 192 16.51 21.00 -14.44
CA ALA A 192 15.49 20.14 -13.86
C ALA A 192 15.65 19.98 -12.35
N GLY A 193 14.55 19.69 -11.66
CA GLY A 193 14.53 19.27 -10.27
C GLY A 193 14.30 17.75 -10.15
N LEU A 194 14.81 17.16 -9.08
CA LEU A 194 14.53 15.78 -8.68
C LEU A 194 13.70 15.79 -7.40
N TYR A 195 12.67 14.93 -7.34
CA TYR A 195 11.84 14.83 -6.16
C TYR A 195 11.37 13.39 -5.89
N GLY A 196 11.11 13.10 -4.62
CA GLY A 196 10.70 11.79 -4.12
C GLY A 196 9.21 11.50 -4.29
N ALA A 197 8.58 12.05 -5.33
CA ALA A 197 7.19 11.84 -5.69
C ALA A 197 7.06 11.68 -7.21
N PRO A 198 5.94 11.13 -7.72
CA PRO A 198 5.74 10.96 -9.16
C PRO A 198 5.56 12.26 -9.92
N GLU A 199 5.17 13.33 -9.24
CA GLU A 199 4.97 14.66 -9.81
C GLU A 199 5.23 15.77 -8.80
N VAL A 200 5.37 16.99 -9.27
CA VAL A 200 5.50 18.22 -8.47
C VAL A 200 4.48 19.24 -8.97
N GLU A 201 3.60 19.69 -8.09
CA GLU A 201 2.57 20.67 -8.43
C GLU A 201 3.15 21.94 -9.04
N GLY A 202 2.53 22.38 -10.15
CA GLY A 202 2.95 23.55 -10.90
C GLY A 202 4.11 23.31 -11.88
N TYR A 203 4.66 22.11 -11.91
CA TYR A 203 5.77 21.70 -12.77
C TYR A 203 5.37 20.54 -13.68
N ARG A 204 6.19 20.24 -14.67
CA ARG A 204 5.95 19.15 -15.61
C ARG A 204 7.00 18.07 -15.42
N THR A 205 6.56 16.85 -15.15
CA THR A 205 7.43 15.67 -15.07
C THR A 205 7.95 15.31 -16.46
N ILE A 206 9.27 15.12 -16.58
CA ILE A 206 9.94 14.66 -17.81
C ILE A 206 10.44 13.23 -17.71
N GLN A 207 10.56 12.69 -16.49
CA GLN A 207 10.97 11.31 -16.27
C GLN A 207 10.49 10.84 -14.91
N ASN A 208 9.88 9.65 -14.87
CA ASN A 208 9.71 8.88 -13.64
C ASN A 208 10.80 7.82 -13.55
N PHE A 209 11.37 7.62 -12.37
CA PHE A 209 12.47 6.67 -12.17
C PHE A 209 12.38 6.00 -10.80
N ALA A 210 13.09 4.89 -10.64
CA ALA A 210 13.30 4.17 -9.38
C ALA A 210 12.02 4.03 -8.53
N PRO A 211 11.00 3.28 -8.96
CA PRO A 211 9.83 3.00 -8.13
C PRO A 211 10.29 2.19 -6.91
N ILE A 212 10.33 2.85 -5.75
CA ILE A 212 10.87 2.28 -4.52
C ILE A 212 9.75 1.95 -3.56
N PRO A 213 9.75 0.76 -2.94
CA PRO A 213 8.84 0.45 -1.86
C PRO A 213 9.10 1.36 -0.66
N TYR A 214 8.02 1.87 -0.07
CA TYR A 214 8.05 2.61 1.17
C TYR A 214 7.19 1.92 2.23
N TYR A 215 7.50 2.19 3.49
CA TYR A 215 7.04 1.42 4.62
C TYR A 215 6.55 2.32 5.74
N PHE A 216 5.82 1.72 6.70
CA PHE A 216 5.75 2.25 8.04
C PHE A 216 6.99 1.84 8.83
N ILE A 217 7.42 2.74 9.70
CA ILE A 217 8.49 2.48 10.67
C ILE A 217 8.08 2.92 12.06
N CYS A 218 8.64 2.27 13.07
CA CYS A 218 8.58 2.68 14.47
C CYS A 218 9.96 2.52 15.12
N ARG A 219 10.09 2.98 16.37
CA ARG A 219 11.33 2.80 17.15
C ARG A 219 11.60 1.31 17.40
N ASN A 220 12.87 0.94 17.58
CA ASN A 220 13.26 -0.43 17.91
C ASN A 220 12.63 -0.95 19.24
N SER A 221 12.25 -0.06 20.15
CA SER A 221 11.53 -0.39 21.39
C SER A 221 10.08 -0.80 21.18
N ASP A 222 9.47 -0.50 20.02
CA ASP A 222 8.04 -0.57 19.82
C ASP A 222 7.61 -1.79 18.99
N SER A 223 8.25 -2.94 19.22
CA SER A 223 8.01 -4.20 18.49
C SER A 223 6.54 -4.64 18.53
N ASN A 224 5.83 -4.42 19.64
CA ASN A 224 4.41 -4.72 19.73
C ASN A 224 3.58 -3.89 18.72
N LEU A 225 3.87 -2.59 18.59
CA LEU A 225 3.19 -1.73 17.61
C LEU A 225 3.49 -2.20 16.19
N LYS A 226 4.75 -2.52 15.88
CA LYS A 226 5.14 -3.09 14.58
C LYS A 226 4.35 -4.34 14.26
N ASN A 227 4.26 -5.30 15.19
CA ASN A 227 3.54 -6.55 14.97
C ASN A 227 2.04 -6.34 14.76
N GLN A 228 1.39 -5.45 15.53
CA GLN A 228 -0.01 -5.09 15.34
C GLN A 228 -0.27 -4.49 13.95
N VAL A 229 0.64 -3.63 13.48
CA VAL A 229 0.55 -3.03 12.14
C VAL A 229 0.75 -4.08 11.05
N ASP A 230 1.71 -4.99 11.20
CA ASP A 230 1.95 -6.07 10.23
C ASP A 230 0.78 -7.04 10.13
N GLU A 231 0.20 -7.45 11.26
CA GLU A 231 -1.00 -8.31 11.28
C GLU A 231 -2.19 -7.63 10.60
N ALA A 232 -2.40 -6.34 10.86
CA ALA A 232 -3.43 -5.55 10.21
C ALA A 232 -3.20 -5.44 8.70
N MET A 233 -1.98 -5.14 8.26
CA MET A 233 -1.63 -5.07 6.85
C MET A 233 -1.80 -6.43 6.15
N ALA A 234 -1.39 -7.51 6.79
CA ALA A 234 -1.58 -8.87 6.27
C ALA A 234 -3.07 -9.22 6.12
N THR A 235 -3.90 -8.83 7.10
CA THR A 235 -5.35 -9.05 7.05
C THR A 235 -6.00 -8.23 5.93
N ILE A 236 -5.65 -6.95 5.79
CA ILE A 236 -6.15 -6.11 4.69
C ILE A 236 -5.79 -6.72 3.34
N LEU A 237 -4.55 -7.19 3.17
CA LEU A 237 -4.12 -7.83 1.92
C LEU A 237 -4.83 -9.16 1.64
N ALA A 238 -5.19 -9.92 2.69
CA ALA A 238 -5.92 -11.18 2.54
C ALA A 238 -7.39 -10.95 2.17
N GLU A 239 -8.03 -9.94 2.76
CA GLU A 239 -9.44 -9.62 2.49
C GLU A 239 -9.62 -8.80 1.20
N ASP A 240 -8.68 -7.92 0.91
CA ASP A 240 -8.75 -6.97 -0.21
C ASP A 240 -7.36 -6.64 -0.75
N SER A 241 -6.84 -7.53 -1.57
CA SER A 241 -5.49 -7.44 -2.14
C SER A 241 -5.24 -6.20 -3.00
N ILE A 242 -6.29 -5.55 -3.49
CA ILE A 242 -6.22 -4.36 -4.34
C ILE A 242 -6.65 -3.08 -3.62
N TYR A 243 -6.80 -3.13 -2.29
CA TYR A 243 -7.25 -1.96 -1.52
C TYR A 243 -6.36 -0.74 -1.74
N PHE A 244 -5.04 -0.92 -1.68
CA PHE A 244 -4.09 0.16 -1.94
C PHE A 244 -4.21 0.72 -3.37
N ASP A 245 -4.37 -0.15 -4.36
CA ASP A 245 -4.53 0.26 -5.76
C ASP A 245 -5.83 1.06 -5.97
N ARG A 246 -6.91 0.71 -5.24
CA ARG A 246 -8.14 1.52 -5.26
C ARG A 246 -7.94 2.89 -4.61
N LEU A 247 -7.16 3.00 -3.54
CA LEU A 247 -6.80 4.30 -2.97
C LEU A 247 -6.01 5.13 -3.98
N VAL A 248 -5.03 4.53 -4.65
CA VAL A 248 -4.29 5.20 -5.73
C VAL A 248 -5.25 5.68 -6.81
N GLN A 249 -6.15 4.84 -7.29
CA GLN A 249 -7.14 5.21 -8.31
C GLN A 249 -8.11 6.29 -7.83
N LYS A 250 -8.47 6.31 -6.54
CA LYS A 250 -9.37 7.32 -5.94
C LYS A 250 -8.73 8.70 -5.90
N TYR A 251 -7.45 8.78 -5.54
CA TYR A 251 -6.78 10.04 -5.26
C TYR A 251 -5.97 10.58 -6.43
N THR A 252 -5.49 9.71 -7.32
CA THR A 252 -4.65 10.15 -8.42
C THR A 252 -5.43 10.21 -9.72
N THR A 253 -5.29 11.31 -10.44
CA THR A 253 -5.79 11.45 -11.82
C THR A 253 -4.78 10.92 -12.84
N ALA A 254 -3.60 10.53 -12.38
CA ALA A 254 -2.55 10.01 -13.23
C ALA A 254 -2.99 8.68 -13.84
N ASP A 255 -2.97 8.61 -15.15
CA ASP A 255 -3.16 7.37 -15.89
C ASP A 255 -1.92 6.48 -15.62
N PHE A 256 -1.93 5.73 -14.49
CA PHE A 256 -0.90 4.74 -14.14
C PHE A 256 -0.96 3.55 -15.11
N THR A 257 -1.05 3.84 -16.41
CA THR A 257 -1.06 2.83 -17.47
C THR A 257 0.30 2.18 -17.67
N MET A 258 1.35 2.69 -17.01
CA MET A 258 2.69 2.10 -17.06
C MET A 258 3.02 1.44 -15.73
N ALA A 259 3.28 0.15 -15.72
CA ALA A 259 3.85 -0.52 -14.55
C ALA A 259 5.17 0.17 -14.16
N MET A 260 5.27 0.58 -12.90
CA MET A 260 6.51 1.17 -12.37
C MET A 260 7.52 0.06 -12.08
N LEU A 261 8.13 -0.46 -13.13
CA LEU A 261 9.13 -1.54 -13.05
C LEU A 261 10.48 -1.00 -12.59
N THR A 262 11.12 -1.70 -11.66
CA THR A 262 12.52 -1.47 -11.29
C THR A 262 13.45 -1.80 -12.46
N ASN A 263 14.71 -1.39 -12.37
CA ASN A 263 15.69 -1.73 -13.39
C ASN A 263 15.95 -3.23 -13.44
N GLU A 264 15.94 -3.91 -12.30
CA GLU A 264 16.08 -5.36 -12.19
C GLU A 264 14.91 -6.07 -12.86
N GLU A 265 13.68 -5.61 -12.61
CA GLU A 265 12.47 -6.15 -13.24
C GLU A 265 12.49 -5.94 -14.76
N LYS A 266 12.91 -4.76 -15.24
CA LYS A 266 13.09 -4.49 -16.69
C LYS A 266 14.15 -5.39 -17.30
N ALA A 267 15.28 -5.57 -16.63
CA ALA A 267 16.35 -6.45 -17.09
C ALA A 267 15.90 -7.91 -17.14
N TYR A 268 15.14 -8.34 -16.13
CA TYR A 268 14.54 -9.69 -16.10
C TYR A 268 13.59 -9.90 -17.27
N ILE A 269 12.67 -8.97 -17.52
CA ILE A 269 11.72 -9.05 -18.64
C ILE A 269 12.43 -9.06 -19.98
N ALA A 270 13.50 -8.26 -20.14
CA ALA A 270 14.29 -8.24 -21.36
C ALA A 270 15.01 -9.59 -21.61
N ALA A 271 15.46 -10.25 -20.54
CA ALA A 271 16.09 -11.58 -20.62
C ALA A 271 15.06 -12.71 -20.80
N HIS A 272 13.83 -12.54 -20.30
CA HIS A 272 12.76 -13.52 -20.31
C HIS A 272 11.46 -12.91 -20.88
N PRO A 273 11.41 -12.56 -22.19
CA PRO A 273 10.29 -11.78 -22.73
C PRO A 273 8.98 -12.54 -22.85
N LYS A 274 9.00 -13.87 -22.69
CA LYS A 274 7.83 -14.74 -22.79
C LYS A 274 7.42 -15.21 -21.40
N LEU A 275 6.13 -15.07 -21.08
CA LEU A 275 5.51 -15.60 -19.87
C LEU A 275 4.50 -16.69 -20.27
N VAL A 276 4.71 -17.92 -19.80
CA VAL A 276 3.85 -19.07 -20.09
C VAL A 276 2.89 -19.27 -18.91
N VAL A 277 1.61 -19.17 -19.15
CA VAL A 277 0.53 -19.28 -18.16
C VAL A 277 -0.18 -20.64 -18.31
N ALA A 278 -0.11 -21.50 -17.30
CA ALA A 278 -0.86 -22.74 -17.27
C ALA A 278 -2.34 -22.46 -16.95
N VAL A 279 -3.23 -22.87 -17.82
CA VAL A 279 -4.68 -22.63 -17.72
C VAL A 279 -5.46 -23.92 -17.90
N LEU A 280 -6.65 -23.99 -17.32
CA LEU A 280 -7.56 -25.10 -17.55
C LEU A 280 -8.34 -24.87 -18.85
N ASN A 281 -8.61 -25.98 -19.56
CA ASN A 281 -9.52 -25.95 -20.70
C ASN A 281 -10.93 -25.67 -20.21
N ASP A 282 -11.66 -24.81 -20.93
CA ASP A 282 -13.09 -24.54 -20.70
C ASP A 282 -13.49 -24.27 -19.25
N ASP A 283 -12.72 -23.42 -18.59
CA ASP A 283 -12.96 -23.02 -17.20
C ASP A 283 -13.64 -21.64 -17.10
N ALA A 284 -14.74 -21.46 -17.82
CA ALA A 284 -15.52 -20.21 -17.78
C ALA A 284 -16.03 -19.93 -16.34
N PRO A 285 -16.00 -18.66 -15.87
CA PRO A 285 -15.65 -17.44 -16.60
C PRO A 285 -14.13 -17.13 -16.62
N TYR A 286 -13.27 -18.00 -16.06
CA TYR A 286 -11.85 -17.72 -15.89
C TYR A 286 -11.06 -17.86 -17.18
N HIS A 287 -11.27 -18.96 -17.91
CA HIS A 287 -10.60 -19.19 -19.19
C HIS A 287 -11.48 -20.01 -20.14
N SER A 288 -11.53 -19.59 -21.38
CA SER A 288 -12.07 -20.37 -22.52
C SER A 288 -11.27 -20.03 -23.77
N GLU A 289 -11.12 -21.01 -24.65
CA GLU A 289 -10.51 -20.83 -25.96
C GLU A 289 -11.61 -20.87 -27.03
N GLY A 290 -11.72 -19.78 -27.77
CA GLY A 290 -12.62 -19.67 -28.90
C GLY A 290 -11.97 -20.10 -30.22
N SER A 291 -12.71 -19.98 -31.32
CA SER A 291 -12.19 -20.21 -32.66
C SER A 291 -10.96 -19.33 -32.92
N ASN A 292 -9.98 -19.86 -33.63
CA ASN A 292 -8.74 -19.15 -34.00
C ASN A 292 -7.80 -18.82 -32.83
N ASN A 293 -7.73 -19.65 -31.79
CA ASN A 293 -6.85 -19.44 -30.62
C ASN A 293 -7.10 -18.11 -29.89
N VAL A 294 -8.33 -17.63 -29.89
CA VAL A 294 -8.72 -16.44 -29.13
C VAL A 294 -9.08 -16.83 -27.73
N HIS A 295 -8.22 -16.47 -26.78
CA HIS A 295 -8.45 -16.71 -25.36
C HIS A 295 -9.39 -15.65 -24.78
N LYS A 296 -10.40 -16.06 -23.99
CA LYS A 296 -11.40 -15.19 -23.35
C LYS A 296 -11.53 -15.56 -21.87
N GLY A 297 -11.93 -14.59 -21.06
CA GLY A 297 -12.20 -14.74 -19.63
C GLY A 297 -11.35 -13.84 -18.76
N ILE A 298 -11.45 -14.02 -17.45
CA ILE A 298 -10.76 -13.20 -16.44
C ILE A 298 -9.23 -13.34 -16.59
N ILE A 299 -8.73 -14.57 -16.71
CA ILE A 299 -7.28 -14.85 -16.84
C ILE A 299 -6.70 -14.17 -18.08
N PRO A 300 -7.21 -14.40 -19.31
CA PRO A 300 -6.68 -13.72 -20.48
C PRO A 300 -6.75 -12.19 -20.41
N SER A 301 -7.83 -11.64 -19.85
CA SER A 301 -7.99 -10.20 -19.69
C SER A 301 -6.94 -9.62 -18.73
N PHE A 302 -6.67 -10.30 -17.60
CA PHE A 302 -5.64 -9.91 -16.64
C PHE A 302 -4.25 -9.96 -17.28
N TYR A 303 -3.89 -11.09 -17.93
CA TYR A 303 -2.57 -11.23 -18.54
C TYR A 303 -2.35 -10.34 -19.76
N ALA A 304 -3.40 -9.99 -20.52
CA ALA A 304 -3.32 -9.00 -21.59
C ALA A 304 -2.99 -7.60 -21.03
N LYS A 305 -3.61 -7.22 -19.90
CA LYS A 305 -3.28 -5.96 -19.22
C LYS A 305 -1.86 -6.01 -18.66
N LEU A 306 -1.44 -7.12 -18.06
CA LEU A 306 -0.08 -7.32 -17.57
C LEU A 306 0.93 -7.18 -18.72
N ALA A 307 0.70 -7.84 -19.86
CA ALA A 307 1.54 -7.74 -21.05
C ALA A 307 1.70 -6.30 -21.53
N LYS A 308 0.59 -5.54 -21.59
CA LYS A 308 0.60 -4.12 -21.99
C LYS A 308 1.45 -3.28 -21.04
N LEU A 309 1.43 -3.56 -19.74
CA LEU A 309 2.16 -2.81 -18.70
C LEU A 309 3.63 -3.18 -18.62
N THR A 310 4.00 -4.42 -18.92
CA THR A 310 5.33 -4.96 -18.66
C THR A 310 6.14 -5.22 -19.93
N GLY A 311 5.46 -5.44 -21.06
CA GLY A 311 6.12 -5.85 -22.31
C GLY A 311 6.27 -7.37 -22.46
N PHE A 312 5.78 -8.19 -21.55
CA PHE A 312 5.75 -9.64 -21.71
C PHE A 312 4.93 -10.08 -22.93
N THR A 313 5.40 -11.10 -23.61
CA THR A 313 4.57 -11.87 -24.56
C THR A 313 3.93 -13.03 -23.80
N ILE A 314 2.61 -13.09 -23.78
CA ILE A 314 1.88 -14.14 -23.05
C ILE A 314 1.65 -15.34 -23.94
N ALA A 315 1.92 -16.53 -23.41
CA ALA A 315 1.53 -17.81 -24.01
C ALA A 315 0.74 -18.64 -23.01
N TYR A 316 -0.18 -19.45 -23.50
CA TYR A 316 -0.99 -20.31 -22.63
C TYR A 316 -0.60 -21.77 -22.82
N LYS A 317 -0.44 -22.48 -21.69
CA LYS A 317 -0.33 -23.94 -21.64
C LYS A 317 -1.61 -24.53 -21.11
N HIS A 318 -2.27 -25.31 -21.98
CA HIS A 318 -3.55 -25.94 -21.64
C HIS A 318 -3.34 -27.18 -20.79
N CYS A 319 -4.10 -27.28 -19.70
CA CYS A 319 -4.12 -28.38 -18.74
C CYS A 319 -5.54 -28.88 -18.54
N GLN A 320 -5.70 -30.17 -18.22
CA GLN A 320 -7.01 -30.76 -17.95
C GLN A 320 -7.42 -30.59 -16.48
N THR A 321 -6.43 -30.49 -15.57
CA THR A 321 -6.64 -30.40 -14.13
C THR A 321 -5.71 -29.38 -13.49
N ASN A 322 -6.09 -28.88 -12.29
CA ASN A 322 -5.23 -28.02 -11.49
C ASN A 322 -3.90 -28.73 -11.14
N ALA A 323 -3.93 -30.02 -10.86
CA ALA A 323 -2.72 -30.78 -10.58
C ALA A 323 -1.74 -30.78 -11.77
N GLN A 324 -2.25 -30.91 -13.01
CA GLN A 324 -1.42 -30.79 -14.21
C GLN A 324 -0.86 -29.38 -14.38
N ALA A 325 -1.67 -28.35 -14.11
CA ALA A 325 -1.21 -26.96 -14.19
C ALA A 325 -0.08 -26.67 -13.18
N MET A 326 -0.22 -27.14 -11.95
CA MET A 326 0.82 -27.06 -10.92
C MET A 326 2.08 -27.81 -11.32
N GLN A 327 1.93 -29.05 -11.84
CA GLN A 327 3.06 -29.86 -12.28
C GLN A 327 3.80 -29.21 -13.46
N ALA A 328 3.08 -28.57 -14.38
CA ALA A 328 3.68 -27.84 -15.49
C ALA A 328 4.61 -26.70 -15.00
N VAL A 329 4.24 -26.00 -13.93
CA VAL A 329 5.10 -24.97 -13.32
C VAL A 329 6.29 -25.60 -12.62
N LEU A 330 6.10 -26.67 -11.86
CA LEU A 330 7.19 -27.39 -11.18
C LEU A 330 8.22 -27.98 -12.16
N ASN A 331 7.76 -28.41 -13.34
CA ASN A 331 8.62 -28.94 -14.40
C ASN A 331 9.27 -27.85 -15.28
N GLY A 332 8.95 -26.57 -15.08
CA GLY A 332 9.43 -25.46 -15.92
C GLY A 332 8.79 -25.40 -17.32
N GLU A 333 7.67 -26.10 -17.53
CA GLU A 333 6.90 -26.05 -18.77
C GLU A 333 5.94 -24.84 -18.84
N ALA A 334 5.67 -24.26 -17.69
CA ALA A 334 4.96 -22.98 -17.51
C ALA A 334 5.62 -22.18 -16.39
N ASP A 335 5.46 -20.87 -16.43
CA ASP A 335 6.06 -19.96 -15.44
C ASP A 335 5.08 -19.75 -14.27
N VAL A 336 3.78 -19.81 -14.53
CA VAL A 336 2.74 -19.49 -13.54
C VAL A 336 1.47 -20.30 -13.80
N VAL A 337 0.74 -20.64 -12.72
CA VAL A 337 -0.64 -21.15 -12.81
C VAL A 337 -1.59 -19.97 -12.90
N GLY A 338 -2.43 -19.92 -13.91
CA GLY A 338 -3.32 -18.79 -14.18
C GLY A 338 -4.38 -18.57 -13.10
N LEU A 339 -4.86 -19.64 -12.46
CA LEU A 339 -5.80 -19.59 -11.34
C LEU A 339 -5.43 -20.63 -10.29
N TYR A 340 -5.24 -20.19 -9.06
CA TYR A 340 -5.04 -21.06 -7.91
C TYR A 340 -5.92 -20.61 -6.75
N ALA A 341 -6.90 -21.43 -6.38
CA ALA A 341 -7.92 -21.08 -5.40
C ALA A 341 -7.60 -21.51 -3.95
N ASN A 342 -6.46 -22.16 -3.70
CA ASN A 342 -6.08 -22.63 -2.37
C ASN A 342 -5.16 -21.62 -1.66
N GLY A 343 -5.10 -21.73 -0.32
CA GLY A 343 -4.31 -20.82 0.50
C GLY A 343 -2.79 -21.04 0.42
N GLN A 344 -2.07 -20.13 1.06
CA GLN A 344 -0.61 -20.06 1.10
C GLN A 344 0.06 -21.38 1.58
N ILE A 345 -0.49 -22.00 2.61
CA ILE A 345 0.06 -23.26 3.18
C ILE A 345 0.06 -24.38 2.12
N ALA A 346 -1.06 -24.53 1.39
CA ALA A 346 -1.18 -25.57 0.36
C ALA A 346 -0.21 -25.31 -0.81
N ALA A 347 -0.02 -24.07 -1.22
CA ALA A 347 0.94 -23.70 -2.26
C ALA A 347 2.38 -24.02 -1.82
N THR A 348 2.78 -23.61 -0.63
CA THR A 348 4.13 -23.84 -0.10
C THR A 348 4.43 -25.34 0.05
N THR A 349 3.45 -26.13 0.56
CA THR A 349 3.60 -27.58 0.67
C THR A 349 3.77 -28.25 -0.71
N SER A 350 3.20 -27.67 -1.75
CA SER A 350 3.34 -28.15 -3.14
C SER A 350 4.59 -27.63 -3.85
N GLY A 351 5.47 -26.89 -3.17
CA GLY A 351 6.69 -26.31 -3.77
C GLY A 351 6.44 -25.05 -4.60
N LEU A 352 5.27 -24.45 -4.52
CA LEU A 352 4.88 -23.24 -5.24
C LEU A 352 4.86 -22.02 -4.31
N ARG A 353 4.95 -20.84 -4.90
CA ARG A 353 4.73 -19.55 -4.21
C ARG A 353 3.51 -18.87 -4.79
N LEU A 354 2.68 -18.28 -3.91
CA LEU A 354 1.58 -17.42 -4.37
C LEU A 354 2.09 -16.02 -4.68
N THR A 355 1.54 -15.44 -5.73
CA THR A 355 1.54 -13.99 -5.95
C THR A 355 0.52 -13.32 -5.03
N ARG A 356 0.40 -12.00 -5.06
CA ARG A 356 -0.80 -11.35 -4.53
C ARG A 356 -2.03 -11.85 -5.28
N PRO A 357 -3.16 -12.07 -4.60
CA PRO A 357 -4.39 -12.41 -5.31
C PRO A 357 -4.78 -11.28 -6.26
N TYR A 358 -5.21 -11.63 -7.46
CA TYR A 358 -5.70 -10.68 -8.46
C TYR A 358 -7.23 -10.68 -8.58
N ASP A 359 -7.89 -11.62 -7.89
CA ASP A 359 -9.35 -11.71 -7.80
C ASP A 359 -9.75 -12.38 -6.48
N ASN A 360 -10.93 -12.04 -5.97
CA ASN A 360 -11.54 -12.65 -4.80
C ASN A 360 -12.89 -13.23 -5.22
N VAL A 361 -13.11 -14.51 -4.89
CA VAL A 361 -14.37 -15.19 -5.16
C VAL A 361 -14.96 -15.70 -3.86
N ASP A 362 -16.25 -15.43 -3.68
CA ASP A 362 -16.99 -15.97 -2.55
C ASP A 362 -17.29 -17.45 -2.76
N ALA A 363 -17.00 -18.26 -1.73
CA ALA A 363 -17.49 -19.62 -1.68
C ALA A 363 -18.96 -19.59 -1.22
N VAL A 364 -19.85 -20.06 -2.06
CA VAL A 364 -21.28 -20.09 -1.76
C VAL A 364 -21.79 -21.51 -1.61
N LEU A 365 -22.76 -21.69 -0.73
CA LEU A 365 -23.49 -22.94 -0.59
C LEU A 365 -24.72 -22.91 -1.50
N LEU A 366 -24.73 -23.80 -2.48
CA LEU A 366 -25.89 -23.96 -3.37
C LEU A 366 -26.86 -24.99 -2.79
N THR A 367 -28.08 -24.57 -2.52
CA THR A 367 -29.17 -25.42 -2.04
C THR A 367 -30.38 -25.37 -2.97
N LYS A 368 -31.35 -26.24 -2.76
CA LYS A 368 -32.68 -26.08 -3.36
C LYS A 368 -33.31 -24.78 -2.83
N ALA A 369 -34.11 -24.11 -3.63
CA ALA A 369 -34.85 -22.95 -3.18
C ALA A 369 -35.66 -23.29 -1.92
N ASN A 370 -35.65 -22.33 -0.96
CA ASN A 370 -36.35 -22.46 0.32
C ASN A 370 -35.81 -23.53 1.29
N THR A 371 -34.60 -24.04 1.11
CA THR A 371 -33.98 -24.96 2.09
C THR A 371 -33.41 -24.17 3.25
N ALA A 372 -33.83 -24.45 4.48
CA ALA A 372 -33.25 -23.86 5.67
C ALA A 372 -31.86 -24.44 5.97
N MET A 373 -30.95 -23.66 6.55
CA MET A 373 -29.62 -24.12 6.91
C MET A 373 -29.64 -25.33 7.86
N SER A 374 -30.66 -25.42 8.75
CA SER A 374 -30.87 -26.52 9.66
C SER A 374 -31.24 -27.86 8.97
N GLU A 375 -31.67 -27.79 7.72
CA GLU A 375 -32.04 -28.99 6.92
C GLU A 375 -30.88 -29.58 6.11
N ILE A 376 -29.71 -28.93 6.18
CA ILE A 376 -28.53 -29.32 5.42
C ILE A 376 -27.74 -30.35 6.23
N HIS A 377 -27.89 -31.62 5.92
CA HIS A 377 -27.20 -32.71 6.60
C HIS A 377 -26.05 -33.33 5.78
N ARG A 378 -25.95 -32.98 4.49
CA ARG A 378 -24.90 -33.47 3.60
C ARG A 378 -24.45 -32.36 2.66
N LEU A 379 -23.14 -32.23 2.49
CA LEU A 379 -22.51 -31.27 1.57
C LEU A 379 -21.80 -32.04 0.46
N ALA A 380 -22.05 -31.64 -0.79
CA ALA A 380 -21.25 -32.06 -1.92
C ALA A 380 -20.23 -30.96 -2.20
N ILE A 381 -18.95 -31.30 -2.27
CA ILE A 381 -17.87 -30.37 -2.58
C ILE A 381 -17.36 -30.72 -3.99
N LYS A 382 -17.31 -29.70 -4.86
CA LYS A 382 -16.71 -29.88 -6.18
C LYS A 382 -15.22 -30.20 -6.02
N GLU A 383 -14.70 -31.19 -6.74
CA GLU A 383 -13.30 -31.64 -6.65
C GLU A 383 -12.27 -30.53 -6.84
N ARG A 384 -12.62 -29.45 -7.57
CA ARG A 384 -11.77 -28.27 -7.76
C ARG A 384 -11.56 -27.42 -6.51
N SER A 385 -12.32 -27.65 -5.44
CA SER A 385 -12.26 -26.88 -4.19
C SER A 385 -11.24 -27.44 -3.19
N ARG A 386 -10.41 -28.38 -3.61
CA ARG A 386 -9.33 -28.98 -2.82
C ARG A 386 -7.97 -28.50 -3.27
#